data_51dee8e434c99dbd216bc5acced6f786
#
_entry.id   51dee8e434c99dbd216bc5acced6f786
#
_cell.length_a   1.000
_cell.length_b   1.000
_cell.length_c   1.000
_cell.angle_alpha   90.00
_cell.angle_beta   90.00
_cell.angle_gamma   90.00
#
_symmetry.space_group_name_H-M   'P 1'
#
loop_
_entity.id
_entity.type
_entity.pdbx_description
1 polymer ?
#
loop_
_entity_poly.entity_id
_entity_poly.type
_entity_poly.pdbx_seq_one_letter_code
_entity_poly.pdbx_strand_id
1 'polypeptide(L)'
;VGKTLGRGGFGATFLAVDTSLPGKPVCVIKQLRPANKTPSFLKMARELFQREAETLGKLGNHPQVPRLLDYFEAQEQFFLVQEFVKGSNLQKEVKANGPFSEAGIRQFLTEILPLFDYIHSEKVIHRDIKPANIIRRDIDKKLVLIDFGAVKNRVNEVMAADMSNDNPLTSFAVGTPGYSPPEQMAMRPTYASDIYSLGATCIYLLTGRSPKDIGYNSRTGALNWEDYVQVSAHLKKVLRKMLEMAVRDRYQSAQAVLDGLEMEAYEESLSQGLVKRKPINKQETTEQQESSTSWSTKLAESIRQRRTRMGLPTSRTPDHSQNFTSAERSKTLASRKLTAKQLAEQYEQGRRDFSQVNLYRLELEEANLKECIFRNANLMQTNLRKGDLRGADFANGNLRRVVLREAKLSNTFFSHADLQKADLRKADLTLANFQDAKLTDTDLSGANLTNAKISEKQLAEAKTNWATILPNGKRALW
;
A
#
# COMPACT_ATOMS: atom_id res chain seq x y z
N VAL A 1 23.69 0.63 -32.29
CA VAL A 1 23.62 1.21 -30.97
C VAL A 1 24.35 2.55 -31.01
N GLY A 2 23.68 3.60 -30.55
CA GLY A 2 24.21 4.95 -30.51
C GLY A 2 24.66 5.38 -29.12
N LYS A 3 24.07 6.45 -28.58
CA LYS A 3 24.45 7.09 -27.32
C LYS A 3 23.97 6.31 -26.10
N THR A 4 24.82 6.16 -25.07
CA THR A 4 24.41 5.66 -23.76
C THR A 4 23.54 6.72 -23.07
N LEU A 5 22.32 6.32 -22.65
CA LEU A 5 21.38 7.16 -21.92
C LEU A 5 21.56 7.06 -20.40
N GLY A 6 22.00 5.90 -19.90
CA GLY A 6 22.27 5.67 -18.50
C GLY A 6 23.04 4.37 -18.27
N ARG A 7 23.78 4.31 -17.16
CA ARG A 7 24.46 3.10 -16.67
C ARG A 7 24.12 2.93 -15.19
N GLY A 8 23.86 1.71 -14.78
CA GLY A 8 23.62 1.37 -13.38
C GLY A 8 24.29 0.03 -13.04
N GLY A 9 24.26 -0.38 -11.80
CA GLY A 9 24.91 -1.62 -11.32
C GLY A 9 24.46 -2.90 -12.05
N PHE A 10 23.27 -2.89 -12.64
CA PHE A 10 22.67 -4.08 -13.28
C PHE A 10 22.57 -4.00 -14.80
N GLY A 11 23.08 -2.95 -15.42
CA GLY A 11 23.01 -2.85 -16.88
C GLY A 11 23.16 -1.42 -17.41
N ALA A 12 22.88 -1.27 -18.69
CA ALA A 12 22.97 -0.01 -19.38
C ALA A 12 21.76 0.20 -20.30
N THR A 13 21.40 1.48 -20.48
CA THR A 13 20.33 1.90 -21.39
C THR A 13 20.95 2.69 -22.52
N PHE A 14 20.63 2.32 -23.75
CA PHE A 14 21.18 2.90 -24.96
C PHE A 14 20.08 3.49 -25.84
N LEU A 15 20.40 4.58 -26.51
CA LEU A 15 19.68 5.03 -27.69
C LEU A 15 20.16 4.24 -28.90
N ALA A 16 19.26 3.68 -29.67
CA ALA A 16 19.58 2.88 -30.86
C ALA A 16 18.67 3.27 -32.01
N VAL A 17 19.02 2.80 -33.20
CA VAL A 17 18.24 2.96 -34.41
C VAL A 17 17.93 1.56 -34.94
N ASP A 18 16.66 1.30 -35.21
CA ASP A 18 16.25 0.07 -35.87
C ASP A 18 16.55 0.17 -37.36
N THR A 19 17.54 -0.59 -37.81
CA THR A 19 17.98 -0.60 -39.23
C THR A 19 17.17 -1.55 -40.08
N SER A 20 16.34 -2.41 -39.50
CA SER A 20 15.49 -3.37 -40.21
C SER A 20 14.21 -2.73 -40.75
N LEU A 21 13.80 -1.60 -40.21
CA LEU A 21 12.57 -0.92 -40.61
C LEU A 21 12.85 0.29 -41.52
N PRO A 22 11.97 0.55 -42.51
CA PRO A 22 11.99 1.79 -43.29
C PRO A 22 11.90 3.01 -42.39
N GLY A 23 12.68 4.05 -42.71
CA GLY A 23 12.74 5.28 -41.87
C GLY A 23 13.64 5.16 -40.66
N LYS A 24 14.18 4.00 -40.35
CA LYS A 24 15.16 3.75 -39.28
C LYS A 24 14.74 4.38 -37.96
N PRO A 25 13.59 3.98 -37.36
CA PRO A 25 13.06 4.60 -36.15
C PRO A 25 14.04 4.46 -34.98
N VAL A 26 14.05 5.49 -34.12
CA VAL A 26 14.86 5.48 -32.92
C VAL A 26 14.16 4.67 -31.85
N CYS A 27 14.91 3.83 -31.16
CA CYS A 27 14.43 3.01 -30.03
C CYS A 27 15.37 3.10 -28.83
N VAL A 28 14.91 2.60 -27.69
CA VAL A 28 15.69 2.46 -26.46
C VAL A 28 15.97 0.99 -26.22
N ILE A 29 17.23 0.65 -26.03
CA ILE A 29 17.66 -0.71 -25.66
C ILE A 29 18.11 -0.68 -24.19
N LYS A 30 17.40 -1.43 -23.34
CA LYS A 30 17.84 -1.72 -21.98
C LYS A 30 18.57 -3.05 -21.97
N GLN A 31 19.84 -3.02 -21.62
CA GLN A 31 20.67 -4.19 -21.45
C GLN A 31 20.77 -4.52 -19.97
N LEU A 32 20.35 -5.72 -19.58
CA LEU A 32 20.58 -6.27 -18.27
C LEU A 32 21.79 -7.21 -18.30
N ARG A 33 22.77 -6.95 -17.44
CA ARG A 33 23.97 -7.79 -17.27
C ARG A 33 23.93 -8.37 -15.88
N PRO A 34 23.60 -9.66 -15.71
CA PRO A 34 23.68 -10.31 -14.43
C PRO A 34 25.10 -10.22 -13.86
N ALA A 35 25.24 -9.77 -12.61
CA ALA A 35 26.54 -9.65 -11.97
C ALA A 35 27.12 -11.03 -11.59
N ASN A 36 26.24 -12.01 -11.33
CA ASN A 36 26.59 -13.39 -11.04
C ASN A 36 26.08 -14.30 -12.19
N LYS A 37 26.94 -15.21 -12.65
CA LYS A 37 26.66 -16.14 -13.75
C LYS A 37 26.34 -17.57 -13.27
N THR A 38 25.97 -17.74 -12.00
CA THR A 38 25.52 -19.07 -11.55
C THR A 38 24.22 -19.46 -12.27
N PRO A 39 24.00 -20.74 -12.59
CA PRO A 39 22.81 -21.19 -13.31
C PRO A 39 21.49 -20.79 -12.64
N SER A 40 21.45 -20.82 -11.29
CA SER A 40 20.29 -20.41 -10.50
C SER A 40 20.00 -18.91 -10.64
N PHE A 41 21.05 -18.09 -10.63
CA PHE A 41 20.93 -16.64 -10.79
C PHE A 41 20.51 -16.25 -12.22
N LEU A 42 21.10 -16.87 -13.24
CA LEU A 42 20.71 -16.64 -14.64
C LEU A 42 19.26 -17.03 -14.91
N LYS A 43 18.81 -18.17 -14.36
CA LYS A 43 17.39 -18.60 -14.47
C LYS A 43 16.45 -17.54 -13.87
N MET A 44 16.76 -17.04 -12.69
CA MET A 44 15.93 -16.03 -12.04
C MET A 44 15.98 -14.68 -12.77
N ALA A 45 17.14 -14.25 -13.23
CA ALA A 45 17.26 -13.04 -14.04
C ALA A 45 16.40 -13.14 -15.32
N ARG A 46 16.38 -14.31 -15.96
CA ARG A 46 15.53 -14.60 -17.13
C ARG A 46 14.04 -14.48 -16.80
N GLU A 47 13.59 -15.11 -15.71
CA GLU A 47 12.18 -15.04 -15.27
C GLU A 47 11.74 -13.60 -14.97
N LEU A 48 12.59 -12.81 -14.35
CA LEU A 48 12.29 -11.41 -14.03
C LEU A 48 12.23 -10.53 -15.29
N PHE A 49 13.17 -10.75 -16.18
CA PHE A 49 13.21 -10.06 -17.47
C PHE A 49 11.99 -10.37 -18.33
N GLN A 50 11.60 -11.64 -18.39
CA GLN A 50 10.40 -12.07 -19.09
C GLN A 50 9.13 -11.40 -18.51
N ARG A 51 9.02 -11.32 -17.19
CA ARG A 51 7.89 -10.64 -16.53
C ARG A 51 7.84 -9.14 -16.85
N GLU A 52 8.99 -8.47 -16.94
CA GLU A 52 9.01 -7.05 -17.35
C GLU A 52 8.52 -6.90 -18.78
N ALA A 53 8.99 -7.77 -19.69
CA ALA A 53 8.53 -7.78 -21.06
C ALA A 53 7.01 -8.06 -21.17
N GLU A 54 6.50 -9.06 -20.45
CA GLU A 54 5.07 -9.36 -20.38
C GLU A 54 4.25 -8.18 -19.84
N THR A 55 4.74 -7.52 -18.79
CA THR A 55 4.10 -6.35 -18.20
C THR A 55 4.01 -5.20 -19.20
N LEU A 56 5.12 -4.90 -19.88
CA LEU A 56 5.14 -3.87 -20.92
C LEU A 56 4.28 -4.25 -22.13
N GLY A 57 4.26 -5.53 -22.50
CA GLY A 57 3.38 -6.05 -23.56
C GLY A 57 1.90 -5.79 -23.25
N LYS A 58 1.48 -6.01 -22.01
CA LYS A 58 0.11 -5.70 -21.56
C LYS A 58 -0.22 -4.21 -21.58
N LEU A 59 0.69 -3.40 -21.05
CA LEU A 59 0.48 -1.96 -20.86
C LEU A 59 0.79 -1.12 -22.12
N GLY A 60 1.51 -1.68 -23.08
CA GLY A 60 2.08 -0.95 -24.21
C GLY A 60 1.09 -0.36 -25.21
N ASN A 61 -0.20 -0.65 -25.08
CA ASN A 61 -1.25 0.00 -25.87
C ASN A 61 -1.72 1.35 -25.28
N HIS A 62 -1.28 1.70 -24.07
CA HIS A 62 -1.63 2.97 -23.46
C HIS A 62 -0.70 4.10 -23.96
N PRO A 63 -1.24 5.26 -24.40
CA PRO A 63 -0.44 6.32 -25.03
C PRO A 63 0.60 6.98 -24.11
N GLN A 64 0.49 6.76 -22.80
CA GLN A 64 1.41 7.28 -21.76
C GLN A 64 2.38 6.20 -21.24
N VAL A 65 2.50 5.06 -21.93
CA VAL A 65 3.46 3.98 -21.65
C VAL A 65 4.24 3.68 -22.93
N PRO A 66 5.59 3.57 -22.90
CA PRO A 66 6.38 3.20 -24.07
C PRO A 66 6.02 1.79 -24.53
N ARG A 67 5.82 1.60 -25.82
CA ARG A 67 5.55 0.27 -26.37
C ARG A 67 6.80 -0.62 -26.28
N LEU A 68 6.59 -1.89 -25.93
CA LEU A 68 7.59 -2.92 -26.12
C LEU A 68 7.68 -3.21 -27.62
N LEU A 69 8.89 -3.11 -28.18
CA LEU A 69 9.15 -3.38 -29.57
C LEU A 69 9.72 -4.80 -29.77
N ASP A 70 10.64 -5.20 -28.87
CA ASP A 70 11.26 -6.52 -28.90
C ASP A 70 11.89 -6.85 -27.55
N TYR A 71 12.13 -8.14 -27.28
CA TYR A 71 12.94 -8.59 -26.16
C TYR A 71 13.67 -9.90 -26.54
N PHE A 72 14.95 -10.01 -26.21
CA PHE A 72 15.75 -11.16 -26.53
C PHE A 72 16.92 -11.36 -25.59
N GLU A 73 17.47 -12.58 -25.62
CA GLU A 73 18.67 -12.94 -24.87
C GLU A 73 19.81 -13.19 -25.88
N ALA A 74 20.98 -12.61 -25.62
CA ALA A 74 22.20 -12.86 -26.41
C ALA A 74 23.41 -12.85 -25.47
N GLN A 75 24.28 -13.89 -25.56
CA GLN A 75 25.52 -14.02 -24.78
C GLN A 75 25.27 -13.89 -23.26
N GLU A 76 24.23 -14.54 -22.73
CA GLU A 76 23.82 -14.48 -21.32
C GLU A 76 23.46 -13.06 -20.82
N GLN A 77 23.10 -12.17 -21.72
CA GLN A 77 22.63 -10.84 -21.44
C GLN A 77 21.22 -10.68 -21.99
N PHE A 78 20.41 -9.91 -21.29
CA PHE A 78 19.01 -9.70 -21.65
C PHE A 78 18.83 -8.31 -22.21
N PHE A 79 18.10 -8.22 -23.32
CA PHE A 79 17.86 -6.97 -24.05
C PHE A 79 16.37 -6.73 -24.20
N LEU A 80 15.91 -5.57 -23.75
CA LEU A 80 14.55 -5.11 -23.90
C LEU A 80 14.55 -3.86 -24.77
N VAL A 81 13.85 -3.94 -25.90
CA VAL A 81 13.76 -2.87 -26.88
C VAL A 81 12.42 -2.16 -26.75
N GLN A 82 12.45 -0.87 -26.51
CA GLN A 82 11.26 -0.04 -26.26
C GLN A 82 11.21 1.15 -27.22
N GLU A 83 10.00 1.69 -27.38
CA GLU A 83 9.78 2.97 -28.04
C GLU A 83 10.61 4.08 -27.38
N PHE A 84 11.26 4.90 -28.18
CA PHE A 84 11.93 6.09 -27.69
C PHE A 84 10.95 7.24 -27.49
N VAL A 85 10.75 7.67 -26.26
CA VAL A 85 9.94 8.82 -25.92
C VAL A 85 10.81 10.08 -25.99
N LYS A 86 10.64 10.86 -27.06
CA LYS A 86 11.32 12.15 -27.20
C LYS A 86 10.71 13.18 -26.27
N GLY A 87 11.52 13.72 -25.35
CA GLY A 87 11.06 14.70 -24.36
C GLY A 87 12.03 14.88 -23.21
N SER A 88 11.67 15.71 -22.26
CA SER A 88 12.40 15.94 -21.02
C SER A 88 11.72 15.24 -19.84
N ASN A 89 12.48 14.61 -18.95
CA ASN A 89 11.90 14.12 -17.72
C ASN A 89 11.66 15.25 -16.73
N LEU A 90 10.71 15.06 -15.81
CA LEU A 90 10.32 16.10 -14.87
C LEU A 90 11.45 16.55 -13.94
N GLN A 91 12.43 15.67 -13.68
CA GLN A 91 13.60 16.07 -12.90
C GLN A 91 14.44 17.13 -13.62
N LYS A 92 14.63 16.99 -14.94
CA LYS A 92 15.32 17.95 -15.77
C LYS A 92 14.52 19.24 -15.94
N GLU A 93 13.18 19.13 -16.07
CA GLU A 93 12.31 20.31 -16.15
C GLU A 93 12.42 21.17 -14.91
N VAL A 94 12.33 20.58 -13.71
CA VAL A 94 12.48 21.32 -12.44
C VAL A 94 13.85 21.94 -12.29
N LYS A 95 14.91 21.22 -12.70
CA LYS A 95 16.27 21.78 -12.66
C LYS A 95 16.48 22.97 -13.60
N ALA A 96 15.80 22.96 -14.75
CA ALA A 96 15.93 24.01 -15.77
C ALA A 96 15.02 25.21 -15.52
N ASN A 97 13.77 24.96 -15.04
CA ASN A 97 12.70 25.96 -15.00
C ASN A 97 12.26 26.31 -13.56
N GLY A 98 12.82 25.66 -12.56
CA GLY A 98 12.38 25.79 -11.16
C GLY A 98 11.21 24.90 -10.77
N PRO A 99 10.77 25.00 -9.50
CA PRO A 99 9.67 24.20 -8.95
C PRO A 99 8.32 24.53 -9.58
N PHE A 100 7.39 23.59 -9.47
CA PHE A 100 6.02 23.75 -9.94
C PHE A 100 5.20 24.58 -8.95
N SER A 101 4.25 25.35 -9.47
CA SER A 101 3.20 25.97 -8.68
C SER A 101 2.16 24.95 -8.21
N GLU A 102 1.28 25.34 -7.28
CA GLU A 102 0.14 24.51 -6.87
C GLU A 102 -0.74 24.10 -8.07
N ALA A 103 -1.06 25.05 -8.96
CA ALA A 103 -1.82 24.77 -10.18
C ALA A 103 -1.11 23.73 -11.07
N GLY A 104 0.22 23.83 -11.18
CA GLY A 104 1.03 22.86 -11.90
C GLY A 104 0.96 21.45 -11.29
N ILE A 105 0.93 21.34 -9.95
CA ILE A 105 0.76 20.04 -9.26
C ILE A 105 -0.63 19.47 -9.47
N ARG A 106 -1.67 20.30 -9.41
CA ARG A 106 -3.04 19.86 -9.68
C ARG A 106 -3.17 19.32 -11.10
N GLN A 107 -2.66 20.05 -12.07
CA GLN A 107 -2.63 19.60 -13.46
C GLN A 107 -1.82 18.29 -13.63
N PHE A 108 -0.66 18.20 -13.01
CA PHE A 108 0.17 16.99 -13.02
C PHE A 108 -0.59 15.79 -12.46
N LEU A 109 -1.25 15.92 -11.30
CA LEU A 109 -2.02 14.85 -10.69
C LEU A 109 -3.24 14.46 -11.54
N THR A 110 -3.98 15.43 -12.07
CA THR A 110 -5.14 15.17 -12.93
C THR A 110 -4.74 14.43 -14.22
N GLU A 111 -3.55 14.69 -14.74
CA GLU A 111 -3.05 14.03 -15.97
C GLU A 111 -2.48 12.63 -15.70
N ILE A 112 -1.80 12.44 -14.56
CA ILE A 112 -1.08 11.18 -14.32
C ILE A 112 -1.91 10.12 -13.59
N LEU A 113 -2.86 10.50 -12.74
CA LEU A 113 -3.66 9.55 -11.95
C LEU A 113 -4.52 8.60 -12.79
N PRO A 114 -5.15 9.01 -13.91
CA PRO A 114 -5.84 8.08 -14.81
C PRO A 114 -4.92 6.98 -15.37
N LEU A 115 -3.64 7.29 -15.63
CA LEU A 115 -2.66 6.30 -16.01
C LEU A 115 -2.41 5.28 -14.90
N PHE A 116 -2.33 5.72 -13.63
CA PHE A 116 -2.16 4.81 -12.49
C PHE A 116 -3.40 3.94 -12.28
N ASP A 117 -4.60 4.48 -12.47
CA ASP A 117 -5.83 3.69 -12.39
C ASP A 117 -5.83 2.58 -13.45
N TYR A 118 -5.43 2.90 -14.70
CA TYR A 118 -5.24 1.90 -15.75
C TYR A 118 -4.19 0.84 -15.38
N ILE A 119 -2.99 1.23 -14.94
CA ILE A 119 -1.90 0.31 -14.57
C ILE A 119 -2.33 -0.62 -13.44
N HIS A 120 -3.01 -0.08 -12.43
CA HIS A 120 -3.50 -0.85 -11.29
C HIS A 120 -4.66 -1.79 -11.65
N SER A 121 -5.53 -1.41 -12.61
CA SER A 121 -6.58 -2.30 -13.14
C SER A 121 -5.99 -3.52 -13.86
N GLU A 122 -4.82 -3.35 -14.52
CA GLU A 122 -4.04 -4.43 -15.12
C GLU A 122 -3.21 -5.24 -14.10
N LYS A 123 -3.42 -4.99 -12.79
CA LYS A 123 -2.73 -5.65 -11.66
C LYS A 123 -1.21 -5.43 -11.65
N VAL A 124 -0.77 -4.29 -12.16
CA VAL A 124 0.64 -3.88 -12.17
C VAL A 124 0.88 -2.82 -11.11
N ILE A 125 1.97 -2.94 -10.37
CA ILE A 125 2.50 -1.92 -9.45
C ILE A 125 3.84 -1.46 -10.02
N HIS A 126 4.02 -0.15 -10.21
CA HIS A 126 5.20 0.40 -10.89
C HIS A 126 6.48 0.33 -10.03
N ARG A 127 6.40 0.61 -8.73
CA ARG A 127 7.46 0.49 -7.71
C ARG A 127 8.67 1.44 -7.81
N ASP A 128 8.79 2.21 -8.88
CA ASP A 128 9.92 3.17 -9.04
C ASP A 128 9.43 4.51 -9.61
N ILE A 129 8.37 5.07 -8.99
CA ILE A 129 7.81 6.37 -9.39
C ILE A 129 8.68 7.47 -8.81
N LYS A 130 9.21 8.29 -9.71
CA LYS A 130 10.04 9.46 -9.40
C LYS A 130 10.09 10.41 -10.60
N PRO A 131 10.47 11.67 -10.42
CA PRO A 131 10.51 12.65 -11.51
C PRO A 131 11.39 12.26 -12.70
N ALA A 132 12.44 11.46 -12.47
CA ALA A 132 13.32 10.96 -13.53
C ALA A 132 12.65 9.95 -14.47
N ASN A 133 11.61 9.24 -13.99
CA ASN A 133 10.88 8.20 -14.72
C ASN A 133 9.58 8.70 -15.36
N ILE A 134 9.30 10.00 -15.31
CA ILE A 134 8.15 10.63 -15.96
C ILE A 134 8.66 11.62 -17.00
N ILE A 135 8.38 11.38 -18.27
CA ILE A 135 8.82 12.20 -19.40
C ILE A 135 7.64 13.02 -19.89
N ARG A 136 7.82 14.33 -20.05
CA ARG A 136 6.90 15.17 -20.83
C ARG A 136 7.28 15.07 -22.30
N ARG A 137 6.44 14.39 -23.08
CA ARG A 137 6.69 14.12 -24.50
C ARG A 137 6.59 15.41 -25.32
N ASP A 138 7.53 15.61 -26.22
CA ASP A 138 7.67 16.87 -26.98
C ASP A 138 6.49 17.15 -27.91
N ILE A 139 5.92 16.11 -28.53
CA ILE A 139 4.93 16.25 -29.60
C ILE A 139 3.55 16.70 -29.12
N ASP A 140 3.13 16.23 -27.96
CA ASP A 140 1.78 16.47 -27.42
C ASP A 140 1.77 16.96 -25.97
N LYS A 141 2.94 17.16 -25.39
CA LYS A 141 3.18 17.55 -24.00
C LYS A 141 2.62 16.60 -22.95
N LYS A 142 2.13 15.43 -23.34
CA LYS A 142 1.63 14.41 -22.42
C LYS A 142 2.74 13.80 -21.59
N LEU A 143 2.39 13.44 -20.36
CA LEU A 143 3.27 12.71 -19.46
C LEU A 143 3.32 11.23 -19.88
N VAL A 144 4.51 10.68 -19.96
CA VAL A 144 4.76 9.27 -20.25
C VAL A 144 5.58 8.68 -19.11
N LEU A 145 5.06 7.60 -18.52
CA LEU A 145 5.71 6.88 -17.44
C LEU A 145 6.61 5.80 -18.02
N ILE A 146 7.87 5.83 -17.66
CA ILE A 146 8.89 4.90 -18.14
C ILE A 146 9.48 4.08 -16.98
N ASP A 147 10.17 3.00 -17.32
CA ASP A 147 10.98 2.22 -16.36
C ASP A 147 10.16 1.49 -15.30
N PHE A 148 9.35 0.51 -15.73
CA PHE A 148 8.56 -0.37 -14.87
C PHE A 148 9.50 -1.29 -14.09
N GLY A 149 9.96 -0.82 -12.91
CA GLY A 149 11.09 -1.34 -12.13
C GLY A 149 10.94 -2.73 -11.48
N ALA A 150 10.08 -3.60 -12.00
CA ALA A 150 9.85 -4.93 -11.44
C ALA A 150 11.12 -5.80 -11.38
N VAL A 151 12.08 -5.61 -12.28
CA VAL A 151 13.32 -6.39 -12.37
C VAL A 151 14.36 -5.93 -11.34
N LYS A 152 14.53 -4.64 -11.14
CA LYS A 152 15.59 -4.10 -10.26
C LYS A 152 15.42 -4.53 -8.80
N ASN A 153 14.18 -4.65 -8.33
CA ASN A 153 13.92 -4.89 -6.92
C ASN A 153 14.19 -6.34 -6.49
N ARG A 154 13.93 -7.33 -7.37
CA ARG A 154 14.16 -8.74 -7.03
C ARG A 154 15.60 -9.21 -7.24
N VAL A 155 16.32 -8.63 -8.18
CA VAL A 155 17.77 -8.92 -8.35
C VAL A 155 18.53 -8.44 -7.12
N ASN A 156 18.12 -7.29 -6.55
CA ASN A 156 18.67 -6.80 -5.27
C ASN A 156 18.33 -7.72 -4.08
N GLU A 157 17.13 -8.33 -4.09
CA GLU A 157 16.67 -9.28 -3.06
C GLU A 157 17.59 -10.51 -2.97
N VAL A 158 18.01 -11.03 -4.09
CA VAL A 158 18.82 -12.26 -4.17
C VAL A 158 20.30 -11.98 -3.95
N MET A 159 20.80 -10.83 -4.40
CA MET A 159 22.17 -10.41 -4.08
C MET A 159 22.36 -10.15 -2.59
N ALA A 160 21.35 -9.67 -1.88
CA ALA A 160 21.40 -9.51 -0.42
C ALA A 160 21.40 -10.87 0.31
N ALA A 161 20.81 -11.91 -0.27
CA ALA A 161 20.78 -13.24 0.32
C ALA A 161 22.10 -14.03 0.14
N ASP A 162 22.83 -13.78 -0.98
CA ASP A 162 24.08 -14.51 -1.27
C ASP A 162 25.35 -13.85 -0.66
N MET A 163 25.29 -12.60 -0.20
CA MET A 163 26.41 -11.90 0.42
C MET A 163 26.37 -12.00 1.95
N SER A 164 26.60 -13.15 2.50
CA SER A 164 26.70 -13.40 3.95
C SER A 164 28.08 -13.14 4.56
N ASN A 165 28.89 -12.19 4.07
CA ASN A 165 30.07 -11.74 4.79
C ASN A 165 30.40 -10.28 4.45
N ASP A 166 30.54 -9.51 5.53
CA ASP A 166 31.06 -8.15 5.62
C ASP A 166 30.18 -6.98 5.16
N ASN A 167 29.49 -6.36 6.14
CA ASN A 167 28.81 -5.06 6.11
C ASN A 167 27.57 -4.93 5.20
N PRO A 168 26.41 -5.51 5.59
CA PRO A 168 25.22 -5.51 4.73
C PRO A 168 24.30 -4.28 4.87
N LEU A 169 24.64 -3.27 5.67
CA LEU A 169 23.65 -2.25 6.08
C LEU A 169 23.51 -1.01 5.19
N THR A 170 24.31 -0.83 4.13
CA THR A 170 24.33 0.44 3.39
C THR A 170 24.06 0.39 1.88
N SER A 171 23.94 -0.77 1.22
CA SER A 171 23.91 -0.81 -0.25
C SER A 171 22.67 -1.42 -0.91
N PHE A 172 21.67 -1.94 -0.19
CA PHE A 172 20.54 -2.64 -0.77
C PHE A 172 19.16 -2.10 -0.37
N ALA A 173 18.99 -0.77 -0.42
CA ALA A 173 17.66 -0.19 -0.30
C ALA A 173 16.82 -0.57 -1.52
N VAL A 174 15.78 -1.39 -1.33
CA VAL A 174 14.79 -1.72 -2.33
C VAL A 174 14.00 -0.45 -2.69
N GLY A 175 14.31 0.14 -3.85
CA GLY A 175 13.67 1.36 -4.33
C GLY A 175 14.58 2.59 -4.32
N THR A 176 14.05 3.71 -4.79
CA THR A 176 14.77 4.99 -4.80
C THR A 176 14.61 5.68 -3.44
N PRO A 177 15.73 5.95 -2.70
CA PRO A 177 15.66 6.59 -1.39
C PRO A 177 14.83 7.88 -1.39
N GLY A 178 13.91 8.00 -0.44
CA GLY A 178 12.99 9.12 -0.28
C GLY A 178 11.69 9.02 -1.09
N TYR A 179 11.65 8.18 -2.12
CA TYR A 179 10.42 7.95 -2.91
C TYR A 179 9.70 6.66 -2.56
N SER A 180 10.41 5.69 -2.02
CA SER A 180 9.85 4.38 -1.69
C SER A 180 9.29 4.34 -0.27
N PRO A 181 8.02 3.91 -0.09
CA PRO A 181 7.40 3.80 1.22
C PRO A 181 7.90 2.58 2.00
N PRO A 182 7.66 2.51 3.33
CA PRO A 182 8.15 1.43 4.19
C PRO A 182 7.73 0.03 3.77
N GLU A 183 6.50 -0.15 3.31
CA GLU A 183 6.00 -1.46 2.86
C GLU A 183 6.73 -1.94 1.60
N GLN A 184 7.15 -1.02 0.72
CA GLN A 184 7.94 -1.39 -0.45
C GLN A 184 9.37 -1.76 -0.05
N MET A 185 9.97 -1.05 0.91
CA MET A 185 11.27 -1.43 1.48
C MET A 185 11.20 -2.78 2.19
N ALA A 186 10.04 -3.11 2.78
CA ALA A 186 9.74 -4.41 3.36
C ALA A 186 9.34 -5.48 2.32
N MET A 187 9.54 -5.21 1.01
CA MET A 187 9.21 -6.10 -0.11
C MET A 187 7.72 -6.48 -0.24
N ARG A 188 6.83 -5.57 0.17
CA ARG A 188 5.36 -5.74 0.15
C ARG A 188 4.68 -4.56 -0.51
N PRO A 189 5.02 -4.23 -1.76
CA PRO A 189 4.38 -3.13 -2.44
C PRO A 189 2.90 -3.42 -2.66
N THR A 190 2.10 -2.38 -2.53
CA THR A 190 0.67 -2.35 -2.84
C THR A 190 0.40 -1.24 -3.85
N TYR A 191 -0.81 -1.13 -4.37
CA TYR A 191 -1.19 0.02 -5.22
C TYR A 191 -1.02 1.36 -4.48
N ALA A 192 -1.28 1.38 -3.17
CA ALA A 192 -1.03 2.54 -2.33
C ALA A 192 0.46 2.91 -2.19
N SER A 193 1.39 1.99 -2.50
CA SER A 193 2.83 2.30 -2.54
C SER A 193 3.17 3.23 -3.69
N ASP A 194 2.55 3.02 -4.85
CA ASP A 194 2.70 3.94 -6.00
C ASP A 194 2.11 5.32 -5.67
N ILE A 195 1.00 5.39 -4.92
CA ILE A 195 0.40 6.65 -4.48
C ILE A 195 1.34 7.42 -3.55
N TYR A 196 2.03 6.75 -2.63
CA TYR A 196 3.05 7.38 -1.80
C TYR A 196 4.20 7.95 -2.65
N SER A 197 4.73 7.14 -3.57
CA SER A 197 5.83 7.55 -4.45
C SER A 197 5.43 8.72 -5.35
N LEU A 198 4.16 8.77 -5.78
CA LEU A 198 3.59 9.89 -6.52
C LEU A 198 3.49 11.14 -5.62
N GLY A 199 3.06 11.00 -4.37
CA GLY A 199 3.07 12.08 -3.37
C GLY A 199 4.48 12.63 -3.15
N ALA A 200 5.47 11.76 -2.93
CA ALA A 200 6.88 12.16 -2.81
C ALA A 200 7.42 12.85 -4.08
N THR A 201 6.94 12.41 -5.26
CA THR A 201 7.22 13.08 -6.54
C THR A 201 6.64 14.49 -6.55
N CYS A 202 5.40 14.70 -6.09
CA CYS A 202 4.80 16.03 -5.96
C CYS A 202 5.60 16.93 -5.03
N ILE A 203 6.13 16.42 -3.93
CA ILE A 203 6.98 17.20 -3.03
C ILE A 203 8.27 17.65 -3.75
N TYR A 204 8.90 16.75 -4.52
CA TYR A 204 10.05 17.16 -5.35
C TYR A 204 9.67 18.23 -6.36
N LEU A 205 8.54 18.08 -7.05
CA LEU A 205 8.09 19.06 -8.05
C LEU A 205 7.80 20.43 -7.43
N LEU A 206 7.27 20.49 -6.20
CA LEU A 206 6.98 21.72 -5.46
C LEU A 206 8.22 22.39 -4.88
N THR A 207 9.22 21.61 -4.47
CA THR A 207 10.36 22.14 -3.70
C THR A 207 11.65 22.23 -4.51
N GLY A 208 11.77 21.47 -5.59
CA GLY A 208 13.03 21.21 -6.29
C GLY A 208 14.04 20.38 -5.48
N ARG A 209 13.68 19.95 -4.26
CA ARG A 209 14.54 19.19 -3.34
C ARG A 209 14.19 17.72 -3.33
N SER A 210 15.20 16.85 -3.23
CA SER A 210 14.94 15.42 -3.06
C SER A 210 14.26 15.17 -1.71
N PRO A 211 13.22 14.29 -1.64
CA PRO A 211 12.56 13.96 -0.38
C PRO A 211 13.54 13.48 0.71
N LYS A 212 14.62 12.78 0.34
CA LYS A 212 15.67 12.36 1.28
C LYS A 212 16.39 13.54 1.95
N ASP A 213 16.45 14.71 1.28
CA ASP A 213 17.17 15.90 1.76
C ASP A 213 16.26 16.83 2.57
N ILE A 214 14.95 16.61 2.56
CA ILE A 214 13.95 17.35 3.34
C ILE A 214 13.93 16.89 4.81
N GLY A 215 14.25 15.61 5.06
CA GLY A 215 14.25 15.03 6.40
C GLY A 215 12.87 14.52 6.83
N TYR A 216 12.89 13.78 7.92
CA TYR A 216 11.70 13.12 8.47
C TYR A 216 11.50 13.50 9.94
N ASN A 217 10.26 13.60 10.35
CA ASN A 217 9.90 13.78 11.74
C ASN A 217 10.28 12.51 12.53
N SER A 218 11.16 12.64 13.52
CA SER A 218 11.70 11.51 14.28
C SER A 218 10.63 10.71 15.06
N ARG A 219 9.50 11.33 15.39
CA ARG A 219 8.42 10.70 16.17
C ARG A 219 7.39 10.00 15.27
N THR A 220 7.06 10.59 14.13
CA THR A 220 5.99 10.08 13.25
C THR A 220 6.51 9.37 12.01
N GLY A 221 7.78 9.56 11.66
CA GLY A 221 8.37 9.10 10.40
C GLY A 221 7.88 9.86 9.17
N ALA A 222 6.99 10.85 9.33
CA ALA A 222 6.46 11.64 8.23
C ALA A 222 7.51 12.59 7.65
N LEU A 223 7.44 12.86 6.34
CA LEU A 223 8.32 13.79 5.64
C LEU A 223 7.99 15.24 6.06
N ASN A 224 9.01 16.03 6.44
CA ASN A 224 8.87 17.43 6.90
C ASN A 224 8.82 18.41 5.72
N TRP A 225 7.91 18.26 4.79
CA TRP A 225 7.87 19.03 3.55
C TRP A 225 7.10 20.35 3.64
N GLU A 226 6.21 20.50 4.63
CA GLU A 226 5.26 21.62 4.72
C GLU A 226 5.94 22.98 4.94
N ASP A 227 7.11 22.97 5.57
CA ASP A 227 7.90 24.19 5.83
C ASP A 227 8.57 24.73 4.54
N TYR A 228 8.62 23.94 3.48
CA TYR A 228 9.28 24.30 2.22
C TYR A 228 8.32 24.77 1.13
N VAL A 229 6.99 24.75 1.37
CA VAL A 229 5.99 25.05 0.34
C VAL A 229 4.84 25.88 0.89
N GLN A 230 4.35 26.79 0.05
CA GLN A 230 3.12 27.53 0.31
C GLN A 230 2.06 27.07 -0.70
N VAL A 231 1.16 26.22 -0.24
CA VAL A 231 0.03 25.69 -1.00
C VAL A 231 -1.23 25.74 -0.15
N SER A 232 -2.41 25.65 -0.79
CA SER A 232 -3.69 25.67 -0.09
C SER A 232 -3.80 24.59 1.00
N ALA A 233 -4.62 24.83 2.00
CA ALA A 233 -4.89 23.87 3.07
C ALA A 233 -5.45 22.56 2.50
N HIS A 234 -6.23 22.66 1.43
CA HIS A 234 -6.82 21.52 0.75
C HIS A 234 -5.75 20.64 0.08
N LEU A 235 -4.88 21.22 -0.76
CA LEU A 235 -3.80 20.47 -1.40
C LEU A 235 -2.85 19.87 -0.35
N LYS A 236 -2.55 20.59 0.74
CA LYS A 236 -1.78 20.04 1.88
C LYS A 236 -2.44 18.77 2.44
N LYS A 237 -3.76 18.80 2.67
CA LYS A 237 -4.52 17.65 3.17
C LYS A 237 -4.43 16.45 2.23
N VAL A 238 -4.55 16.66 0.91
CA VAL A 238 -4.42 15.60 -0.10
C VAL A 238 -3.01 15.01 -0.12
N LEU A 239 -1.97 15.85 -0.22
CA LEU A 239 -0.58 15.39 -0.27
C LEU A 239 -0.17 14.70 1.04
N ARG A 240 -0.60 15.22 2.21
CA ARG A 240 -0.38 14.58 3.50
C ARG A 240 -0.97 13.18 3.53
N LYS A 241 -2.21 13.00 3.05
CA LYS A 241 -2.85 11.70 2.98
C LYS A 241 -2.21 10.74 1.96
N MET A 242 -1.66 11.25 0.86
CA MET A 242 -0.84 10.43 -0.06
C MET A 242 0.45 9.93 0.59
N LEU A 243 1.04 10.72 1.50
CA LEU A 243 2.32 10.48 2.16
C LEU A 243 2.18 9.79 3.54
N GLU A 244 0.97 9.37 3.94
CA GLU A 244 0.79 8.63 5.18
C GLU A 244 1.70 7.40 5.23
N MET A 245 2.38 7.20 6.37
CA MET A 245 3.31 6.09 6.55
C MET A 245 2.58 4.75 6.61
N ALA A 246 1.42 4.72 7.25
CA ALA A 246 0.59 3.54 7.31
C ALA A 246 -0.25 3.41 6.03
N VAL A 247 -0.12 2.29 5.33
CA VAL A 247 -0.84 2.01 4.07
C VAL A 247 -2.35 2.23 4.20
N ARG A 248 -2.93 1.81 5.33
CA ARG A 248 -4.40 1.90 5.61
C ARG A 248 -4.92 3.33 5.68
N ASP A 249 -4.06 4.28 6.10
CA ASP A 249 -4.45 5.67 6.30
C ASP A 249 -4.26 6.49 5.01
N ARG A 250 -3.58 5.88 4.02
CA ARG A 250 -3.32 6.43 2.70
C ARG A 250 -4.51 6.23 1.76
N TYR A 251 -4.57 6.98 0.66
CA TYR A 251 -5.48 6.65 -0.45
C TYR A 251 -5.20 5.26 -1.00
N GLN A 252 -6.24 4.46 -1.24
CA GLN A 252 -6.12 3.08 -1.69
C GLN A 252 -6.15 2.92 -3.22
N SER A 253 -6.58 3.95 -3.95
CA SER A 253 -6.64 3.97 -5.42
C SER A 253 -6.30 5.35 -5.97
N ALA A 254 -5.91 5.41 -7.24
CA ALA A 254 -5.68 6.65 -7.96
C ALA A 254 -6.96 7.49 -8.06
N GLN A 255 -8.11 6.84 -8.28
CA GLN A 255 -9.41 7.51 -8.30
C GLN A 255 -9.73 8.20 -6.97
N ALA A 256 -9.44 7.57 -5.83
CA ALA A 256 -9.67 8.19 -4.53
C ALA A 256 -8.83 9.47 -4.32
N VAL A 257 -7.65 9.58 -4.95
CA VAL A 257 -6.85 10.81 -4.94
C VAL A 257 -7.52 11.89 -5.78
N LEU A 258 -8.03 11.54 -6.98
CA LEU A 258 -8.78 12.46 -7.85
C LEU A 258 -10.01 13.00 -7.14
N ASP A 259 -10.81 12.13 -6.54
CA ASP A 259 -11.99 12.52 -5.74
C ASP A 259 -11.59 13.49 -4.61
N GLY A 260 -10.45 13.20 -3.95
CA GLY A 260 -9.88 14.06 -2.93
C GLY A 260 -9.51 15.45 -3.43
N LEU A 261 -9.00 15.58 -4.67
CA LEU A 261 -8.65 16.86 -5.28
C LEU A 261 -9.88 17.67 -5.68
N GLU A 262 -10.98 17.03 -6.10
CA GLU A 262 -12.21 17.68 -6.53
C GLU A 262 -13.08 18.17 -5.36
N MET A 263 -12.92 17.59 -4.16
CA MET A 263 -13.69 17.96 -2.97
C MET A 263 -13.54 19.44 -2.54
N GLU A 264 -12.51 20.15 -3.00
CA GLU A 264 -12.29 21.57 -2.66
C GLU A 264 -13.43 22.46 -3.14
N ALA A 265 -13.88 22.28 -4.38
CA ALA A 265 -15.00 23.04 -4.95
C ALA A 265 -16.29 22.81 -4.14
N TYR A 266 -16.44 21.64 -3.52
CA TYR A 266 -17.60 21.30 -2.69
C TYR A 266 -17.51 21.90 -1.28
N GLU A 267 -16.30 21.88 -0.65
CA GLU A 267 -16.06 22.51 0.66
C GLU A 267 -16.24 24.04 0.59
N GLU A 268 -15.81 24.69 -0.49
CA GLU A 268 -16.05 26.13 -0.70
C GLU A 268 -17.54 26.47 -0.87
N SER A 269 -18.29 25.68 -1.64
CA SER A 269 -19.74 25.90 -1.84
C SER A 269 -20.52 25.66 -0.55
N LEU A 270 -20.15 24.69 0.27
CA LEU A 270 -20.74 24.44 1.58
C LEU A 270 -20.42 25.54 2.58
N SER A 271 -19.22 26.10 2.54
CA SER A 271 -18.82 27.20 3.44
C SER A 271 -19.52 28.52 3.10
N GLN A 272 -19.86 28.76 1.83
CA GLN A 272 -20.65 29.90 1.39
C GLN A 272 -22.15 29.79 1.77
N GLY A 273 -22.66 28.54 1.93
CA GLY A 273 -24.02 28.27 2.40
C GLY A 273 -24.22 28.34 3.93
N LEU A 274 -23.16 28.42 4.70
CA LEU A 274 -23.21 28.48 6.17
C LEU A 274 -23.27 29.94 6.63
N VAL A 275 -24.46 30.41 7.07
CA VAL A 275 -24.60 31.71 7.76
C VAL A 275 -23.79 31.68 9.05
N LYS A 276 -22.72 32.49 9.13
CA LYS A 276 -21.95 32.70 10.37
C LYS A 276 -22.88 33.29 11.42
N ARG A 277 -23.35 32.48 12.36
CA ARG A 277 -24.01 33.00 13.57
C ARG A 277 -22.97 33.77 14.38
N LYS A 278 -23.18 35.11 14.55
CA LYS A 278 -22.44 35.92 15.50
C LYS A 278 -22.66 35.31 16.90
N PRO A 279 -21.65 35.30 17.76
CA PRO A 279 -21.84 34.89 19.17
C PRO A 279 -22.83 35.83 19.81
N ILE A 280 -23.94 35.29 20.32
CA ILE A 280 -24.94 36.03 21.10
C ILE A 280 -24.33 36.18 22.48
N ASN A 281 -24.05 37.46 22.83
CA ASN A 281 -23.76 37.88 24.20
C ASN A 281 -24.97 37.59 25.07
N LYS A 282 -24.78 36.80 26.14
CA LYS A 282 -25.81 36.62 27.16
C LYS A 282 -25.90 37.88 27.99
N GLN A 283 -26.92 38.67 27.79
CA GLN A 283 -27.50 39.52 28.86
C GLN A 283 -28.97 39.77 28.50
N GLU A 284 -29.82 39.27 29.42
CA GLU A 284 -31.16 39.71 29.85
C GLU A 284 -32.20 40.12 28.76
N THR A 285 -33.31 39.44 28.68
CA THR A 285 -34.56 39.78 29.35
C THR A 285 -35.70 38.83 28.98
N THR A 286 -36.57 38.66 29.93
CA THR A 286 -37.84 37.96 30.05
C THR A 286 -38.86 38.25 28.92
N GLU A 287 -39.73 37.24 28.69
CA GLU A 287 -41.10 37.28 28.17
C GLU A 287 -41.32 37.53 26.67
N GLN A 288 -41.70 36.49 25.95
CA GLN A 288 -43.03 36.28 25.35
C GLN A 288 -43.05 34.96 24.56
N GLN A 289 -43.91 34.05 25.01
CA GLN A 289 -44.35 32.88 24.23
C GLN A 289 -45.19 33.37 23.07
N GLU A 290 -44.86 32.92 21.84
CA GLU A 290 -45.86 32.53 20.83
C GLU A 290 -45.17 31.80 19.67
N SER A 291 -45.64 30.58 19.42
CA SER A 291 -45.76 29.75 18.25
C SER A 291 -44.75 29.94 17.07
N SER A 292 -43.79 29.04 16.97
CA SER A 292 -43.18 28.69 15.67
C SER A 292 -43.18 27.18 15.49
N THR A 293 -44.18 26.67 14.81
CA THR A 293 -44.21 25.31 14.28
C THR A 293 -43.02 25.09 13.36
N SER A 294 -42.17 24.20 13.82
CA SER A 294 -40.86 23.89 13.23
C SER A 294 -40.94 23.43 11.75
N TRP A 295 -40.02 23.95 10.92
CA TRP A 295 -39.78 23.53 9.53
C TRP A 295 -39.70 22.03 9.32
N SER A 296 -39.26 21.29 10.35
CA SER A 296 -39.15 19.83 10.34
C SER A 296 -40.50 19.12 10.23
N THR A 297 -41.60 19.71 10.80
CA THR A 297 -42.95 19.16 10.68
C THR A 297 -43.54 19.35 9.28
N LYS A 298 -43.27 20.47 8.62
CA LYS A 298 -43.71 20.71 7.25
C LYS A 298 -43.01 19.84 6.20
N LEU A 299 -41.71 19.54 6.42
CA LEU A 299 -40.95 18.64 5.56
C LEU A 299 -41.40 17.17 5.72
N ALA A 300 -41.72 16.76 6.93
CA ALA A 300 -42.24 15.42 7.21
C ALA A 300 -43.63 15.19 6.61
N GLU A 301 -44.46 16.21 6.60
CA GLU A 301 -45.80 16.16 5.95
C GLU A 301 -45.70 16.11 4.43
N SER A 302 -44.81 16.86 3.82
CA SER A 302 -44.61 16.82 2.37
C SER A 302 -44.06 15.46 1.87
N ILE A 303 -43.22 14.81 2.67
CA ILE A 303 -42.72 13.46 2.37
C ILE A 303 -43.81 12.40 2.56
N ARG A 304 -44.71 12.56 3.55
CA ARG A 304 -45.87 11.66 3.75
C ARG A 304 -46.87 11.80 2.58
N GLN A 305 -47.17 12.98 2.12
CA GLN A 305 -48.10 13.23 0.98
C GLN A 305 -47.52 12.69 -0.33
N ARG A 306 -46.19 12.70 -0.56
CA ARG A 306 -45.59 12.07 -1.74
C ARG A 306 -45.65 10.53 -1.71
N ARG A 307 -45.53 9.91 -0.53
CA ARG A 307 -45.63 8.45 -0.36
C ARG A 307 -47.03 7.91 -0.59
N THR A 308 -48.06 8.64 -0.17
CA THR A 308 -49.47 8.29 -0.40
C THR A 308 -49.85 8.34 -1.87
N ARG A 309 -49.22 9.21 -2.67
CA ARG A 309 -49.43 9.27 -4.13
C ARG A 309 -48.74 8.14 -4.91
N MET A 310 -47.82 7.42 -4.33
CA MET A 310 -47.04 6.31 -4.97
C MET A 310 -47.46 4.90 -4.53
N GLY A 311 -48.53 4.72 -3.76
CA GLY A 311 -49.14 3.41 -3.47
C GLY A 311 -48.27 2.40 -2.71
N LEU A 312 -47.34 2.86 -1.83
CA LEU A 312 -46.49 1.98 -1.05
C LEU A 312 -47.02 1.78 0.39
N PRO A 313 -47.04 0.53 0.93
CA PRO A 313 -47.68 0.21 2.20
C PRO A 313 -46.91 0.79 3.41
N THR A 314 -47.66 1.29 4.38
CA THR A 314 -47.16 1.79 5.65
C THR A 314 -46.99 0.63 6.62
N SER A 315 -45.74 0.27 6.98
CA SER A 315 -45.48 -0.62 8.08
C SER A 315 -45.36 0.18 9.40
N ARG A 316 -46.13 -0.23 10.41
CA ARG A 316 -46.05 0.24 11.78
C ARG A 316 -44.73 -0.16 12.43
N THR A 317 -43.97 0.80 12.96
CA THR A 317 -42.86 0.55 13.90
C THR A 317 -43.23 1.01 15.29
N PRO A 318 -42.92 0.25 16.35
CA PRO A 318 -43.10 0.71 17.74
C PRO A 318 -42.02 1.75 18.08
N ASP A 319 -42.47 2.70 18.85
CA ASP A 319 -41.74 3.83 19.44
C ASP A 319 -40.71 3.33 20.48
N HIS A 320 -39.43 3.59 20.24
CA HIS A 320 -38.43 3.68 21.32
C HIS A 320 -37.39 4.72 20.93
N SER A 321 -37.67 5.95 21.31
CA SER A 321 -36.72 7.05 21.32
C SER A 321 -35.69 6.85 22.48
N GLN A 322 -34.50 6.37 22.14
CA GLN A 322 -33.31 6.56 22.97
C GLN A 322 -32.29 7.38 22.19
N ASN A 323 -32.03 8.58 22.71
CA ASN A 323 -30.99 9.48 22.26
C ASN A 323 -29.60 8.87 22.52
N PHE A 324 -28.93 8.36 21.49
CA PHE A 324 -27.51 8.01 21.57
C PHE A 324 -26.66 9.12 20.99
N THR A 325 -25.67 9.57 21.77
CA THR A 325 -24.70 10.59 21.38
C THR A 325 -23.70 10.03 20.36
N SER A 326 -23.11 10.91 19.54
CA SER A 326 -22.15 10.54 18.46
C SER A 326 -20.92 9.74 18.95
N ALA A 327 -20.59 9.82 20.25
CA ALA A 327 -19.52 9.05 20.87
C ALA A 327 -19.87 7.56 21.08
N GLU A 328 -21.16 7.22 21.20
CA GLU A 328 -21.62 5.83 21.35
C GLU A 328 -21.75 5.11 20.01
N ARG A 329 -22.00 5.84 18.89
CA ARG A 329 -21.96 5.25 17.55
C ARG A 329 -20.56 4.75 17.13
N SER A 330 -19.50 5.41 17.60
CA SER A 330 -18.12 4.95 17.35
C SER A 330 -17.75 3.70 18.16
N LYS A 331 -18.36 3.48 19.35
CA LYS A 331 -18.11 2.30 20.19
C LYS A 331 -18.86 1.05 19.72
N THR A 332 -20.02 1.19 19.08
CA THR A 332 -20.86 0.05 18.63
C THR A 332 -20.41 -0.55 17.31
N LEU A 333 -19.63 0.12 16.48
CA LEU A 333 -19.02 -0.47 15.27
C LEU A 333 -17.74 -1.29 15.59
N ALA A 334 -17.12 -1.12 16.74
CA ALA A 334 -15.82 -1.70 17.08
C ALA A 334 -15.88 -3.13 17.65
N SER A 335 -17.04 -3.80 17.71
CA SER A 335 -17.11 -5.14 18.33
C SER A 335 -18.19 -6.03 17.70
N ARG A 336 -18.23 -6.12 16.39
CA ARG A 336 -19.12 -7.10 15.75
C ARG A 336 -18.53 -8.50 15.92
N LYS A 337 -19.03 -9.24 16.89
CA LYS A 337 -18.69 -10.65 17.07
C LYS A 337 -19.20 -11.43 15.85
N LEU A 338 -18.25 -11.92 15.03
CA LEU A 338 -18.57 -12.82 13.92
C LEU A 338 -18.73 -14.24 14.43
N THR A 339 -19.62 -15.02 13.83
CA THR A 339 -19.67 -16.46 14.01
C THR A 339 -18.73 -17.16 13.03
N ALA A 340 -18.33 -18.40 13.31
CA ALA A 340 -17.48 -19.19 12.41
C ALA A 340 -18.10 -19.33 11.01
N LYS A 341 -19.41 -19.55 10.93
CA LYS A 341 -20.15 -19.64 9.66
C LYS A 341 -20.09 -18.33 8.88
N GLN A 342 -20.34 -17.19 9.52
CA GLN A 342 -20.27 -15.87 8.87
C GLN A 342 -18.86 -15.53 8.39
N LEU A 343 -17.82 -15.93 9.13
CA LEU A 343 -16.44 -15.74 8.72
C LEU A 343 -16.13 -16.54 7.46
N ALA A 344 -16.52 -17.82 7.42
CA ALA A 344 -16.33 -18.71 6.27
C ALA A 344 -17.09 -18.20 5.03
N GLU A 345 -18.38 -17.86 5.18
CA GLU A 345 -19.19 -17.32 4.08
C GLU A 345 -18.59 -16.05 3.48
N GLN A 346 -18.12 -15.12 4.33
CA GLN A 346 -17.49 -13.87 3.87
C GLN A 346 -16.14 -14.15 3.19
N TYR A 347 -15.37 -15.13 3.67
CA TYR A 347 -14.13 -15.53 3.03
C TYR A 347 -14.38 -16.12 1.63
N GLU A 348 -15.39 -16.99 1.47
CA GLU A 348 -15.80 -17.56 0.18
C GLU A 348 -16.29 -16.48 -0.80
N GLN A 349 -16.96 -15.44 -0.29
CA GLN A 349 -17.35 -14.24 -1.06
C GLN A 349 -16.18 -13.34 -1.46
N GLY A 350 -14.94 -13.73 -1.14
CA GLY A 350 -13.73 -13.01 -1.50
C GLY A 350 -13.26 -11.98 -0.48
N ARG A 351 -13.97 -11.79 0.65
CA ARG A 351 -13.49 -10.89 1.72
C ARG A 351 -12.22 -11.46 2.34
N ARG A 352 -11.20 -10.59 2.49
CA ARG A 352 -9.92 -10.92 3.14
C ARG A 352 -9.63 -10.01 4.33
N ASP A 353 -10.22 -8.82 4.38
CA ASP A 353 -10.03 -7.89 5.49
C ASP A 353 -11.03 -8.15 6.62
N PHE A 354 -10.50 -8.71 7.70
CA PHE A 354 -11.16 -8.99 8.97
C PHE A 354 -10.48 -8.20 10.11
N SER A 355 -9.95 -7.00 9.81
CA SER A 355 -9.35 -6.14 10.82
C SER A 355 -10.37 -5.76 11.90
N GLN A 356 -9.91 -5.64 13.16
CA GLN A 356 -10.70 -5.22 14.32
C GLN A 356 -11.90 -6.11 14.66
N VAL A 357 -12.04 -7.28 14.05
CA VAL A 357 -13.13 -8.22 14.38
C VAL A 357 -12.90 -8.87 15.75
N ASN A 358 -14.01 -9.28 16.36
CA ASN A 358 -13.97 -10.06 17.59
C ASN A 358 -14.30 -11.52 17.29
N LEU A 359 -13.28 -12.38 17.35
CA LEU A 359 -13.35 -13.84 17.13
C LEU A 359 -13.13 -14.61 18.44
N TYR A 360 -13.31 -13.97 19.60
CA TYR A 360 -13.08 -14.56 20.91
C TYR A 360 -13.79 -15.89 21.10
N ARG A 361 -13.00 -16.94 21.45
CA ARG A 361 -13.48 -18.33 21.67
C ARG A 361 -14.22 -18.95 20.50
N LEU A 362 -13.86 -18.62 19.26
CA LEU A 362 -14.44 -19.31 18.10
C LEU A 362 -13.72 -20.64 17.83
N GLU A 363 -14.49 -21.62 17.39
CA GLU A 363 -14.00 -22.87 16.84
C GLU A 363 -13.84 -22.71 15.33
N LEU A 364 -12.59 -22.70 14.86
CA LEU A 364 -12.16 -22.50 13.47
C LEU A 364 -11.13 -23.56 13.08
N GLU A 365 -11.25 -24.78 13.64
CA GLU A 365 -10.35 -25.90 13.32
C GLU A 365 -10.40 -26.19 11.81
N GLU A 366 -9.23 -26.39 11.20
CA GLU A 366 -9.02 -26.67 9.78
C GLU A 366 -9.54 -25.57 8.80
N ALA A 367 -9.89 -24.37 9.31
CA ALA A 367 -10.38 -23.28 8.48
C ALA A 367 -9.32 -22.84 7.45
N ASN A 368 -9.78 -22.56 6.22
CA ASN A 368 -8.97 -21.92 5.19
C ASN A 368 -9.16 -20.39 5.27
N LEU A 369 -8.12 -19.69 5.75
CA LEU A 369 -8.11 -18.24 5.96
C LEU A 369 -6.80 -17.63 5.42
N LYS A 370 -6.32 -18.16 4.29
CA LYS A 370 -5.11 -17.64 3.61
C LYS A 370 -5.24 -16.17 3.28
N GLU A 371 -4.12 -15.46 3.47
CA GLU A 371 -3.98 -14.06 3.10
C GLU A 371 -5.01 -13.12 3.77
N CYS A 372 -5.70 -13.60 4.83
CA CYS A 372 -6.63 -12.78 5.59
C CYS A 372 -5.90 -11.75 6.45
N ILE A 373 -6.48 -10.55 6.56
CA ILE A 373 -5.99 -9.46 7.39
C ILE A 373 -6.80 -9.43 8.68
N PHE A 374 -6.16 -9.78 9.81
CA PHE A 374 -6.73 -9.77 11.16
C PHE A 374 -6.07 -8.71 12.07
N ARG A 375 -5.65 -7.59 11.48
CA ARG A 375 -5.00 -6.51 12.25
C ARG A 375 -5.90 -5.98 13.35
N ASN A 376 -5.33 -5.80 14.55
CA ASN A 376 -6.07 -5.34 15.73
C ASN A 376 -7.29 -6.21 16.08
N ALA A 377 -7.39 -7.44 15.55
CA ALA A 377 -8.48 -8.35 15.85
C ALA A 377 -8.28 -9.02 17.22
N ASN A 378 -9.40 -9.40 17.85
CA ASN A 378 -9.40 -10.17 19.10
C ASN A 378 -9.64 -11.66 18.80
N LEU A 379 -8.56 -12.46 18.80
CA LEU A 379 -8.58 -13.91 18.61
C LEU A 379 -8.27 -14.65 19.93
N MET A 380 -8.44 -14.02 21.06
CA MET A 380 -8.14 -14.64 22.35
C MET A 380 -8.94 -15.95 22.54
N GLN A 381 -8.24 -17.04 22.87
CA GLN A 381 -8.82 -18.40 23.05
C GLN A 381 -9.56 -18.97 21.80
N THR A 382 -9.31 -18.44 20.61
CA THR A 382 -9.83 -19.01 19.35
C THR A 382 -9.08 -20.29 19.01
N ASN A 383 -9.81 -21.33 18.55
CA ASN A 383 -9.22 -22.56 18.06
C ASN A 383 -9.06 -22.50 16.53
N LEU A 384 -7.81 -22.42 16.06
CA LEU A 384 -7.40 -22.43 14.65
C LEU A 384 -6.47 -23.62 14.35
N ARG A 385 -6.62 -24.71 15.10
CA ARG A 385 -5.82 -25.92 14.93
C ARG A 385 -5.89 -26.41 13.48
N LYS A 386 -4.73 -26.78 12.90
CA LYS A 386 -4.57 -27.24 11.51
C LYS A 386 -5.09 -26.25 10.45
N GLY A 387 -5.42 -25.04 10.80
CA GLY A 387 -5.90 -24.02 9.86
C GLY A 387 -4.84 -23.64 8.81
N ASP A 388 -5.29 -23.27 7.63
CA ASP A 388 -4.45 -22.73 6.58
C ASP A 388 -4.50 -21.18 6.63
N LEU A 389 -3.47 -20.60 7.23
CA LEU A 389 -3.34 -19.16 7.53
C LEU A 389 -2.13 -18.56 6.82
N ARG A 390 -1.63 -19.21 5.78
CA ARG A 390 -0.44 -18.75 5.05
C ARG A 390 -0.63 -17.32 4.53
N GLY A 391 0.35 -16.47 4.80
CA GLY A 391 0.30 -15.06 4.41
C GLY A 391 -0.69 -14.19 5.20
N ALA A 392 -1.34 -14.72 6.23
CA ALA A 392 -2.26 -13.94 7.07
C ALA A 392 -1.53 -12.88 7.91
N ASP A 393 -2.23 -11.77 8.22
CA ASP A 393 -1.68 -10.65 8.98
C ASP A 393 -2.42 -10.45 10.30
N PHE A 394 -1.76 -10.78 11.40
CA PHE A 394 -2.25 -10.63 12.76
C PHE A 394 -1.59 -9.45 13.52
N ALA A 395 -1.02 -8.48 12.81
CA ALA A 395 -0.32 -7.37 13.44
C ALA A 395 -1.21 -6.64 14.46
N ASN A 396 -0.63 -6.33 15.63
CA ASN A 396 -1.32 -5.72 16.78
C ASN A 396 -2.55 -6.51 17.29
N GLY A 397 -2.72 -7.77 16.89
CA GLY A 397 -3.83 -8.62 17.31
C GLY A 397 -3.66 -9.15 18.73
N ASN A 398 -4.78 -9.42 19.41
CA ASN A 398 -4.81 -10.14 20.68
C ASN A 398 -5.01 -11.64 20.40
N LEU A 399 -3.91 -12.41 20.40
CA LEU A 399 -3.89 -13.85 20.19
C LEU A 399 -3.57 -14.62 21.49
N ARG A 400 -3.85 -14.04 22.65
CA ARG A 400 -3.57 -14.72 23.93
C ARG A 400 -4.32 -16.04 24.01
N ARG A 401 -3.58 -17.13 24.37
CA ARG A 401 -4.13 -18.48 24.46
C ARG A 401 -4.85 -18.97 23.19
N VAL A 402 -4.52 -18.45 22.00
CA VAL A 402 -4.99 -18.99 20.73
C VAL A 402 -4.41 -20.39 20.52
N VAL A 403 -5.19 -21.29 19.92
CA VAL A 403 -4.71 -22.64 19.54
C VAL A 403 -4.42 -22.63 18.03
N LEU A 404 -3.14 -22.66 17.67
CA LEU A 404 -2.60 -22.70 16.30
C LEU A 404 -1.77 -23.97 16.06
N ARG A 405 -2.02 -25.00 16.85
CA ARG A 405 -1.31 -26.27 16.76
C ARG A 405 -1.47 -26.89 15.36
N GLU A 406 -0.36 -27.32 14.76
CA GLU A 406 -0.31 -27.90 13.42
C GLU A 406 -0.82 -26.97 12.30
N ALA A 407 -0.99 -25.67 12.56
CA ALA A 407 -1.46 -24.71 11.57
C ALA A 407 -0.35 -24.39 10.53
N LYS A 408 -0.78 -24.07 9.30
CA LYS A 408 0.10 -23.59 8.24
C LYS A 408 0.17 -22.07 8.32
N LEU A 409 1.31 -21.57 8.81
CA LEU A 409 1.53 -20.16 9.13
C LEU A 409 2.75 -19.59 8.37
N SER A 410 3.14 -20.22 7.26
CA SER A 410 4.27 -19.70 6.48
C SER A 410 3.97 -18.31 5.92
N ASN A 411 4.96 -17.41 5.98
CA ASN A 411 4.83 -15.99 5.60
C ASN A 411 3.77 -15.20 6.41
N THR A 412 3.41 -15.62 7.60
CA THR A 412 2.41 -14.96 8.47
C THR A 412 3.04 -13.81 9.25
N PHE A 413 2.25 -12.77 9.55
CA PHE A 413 2.71 -11.57 10.25
C PHE A 413 2.10 -11.48 11.64
N PHE A 414 2.97 -11.46 12.66
CA PHE A 414 2.64 -11.30 14.07
C PHE A 414 3.25 -10.05 14.69
N SER A 415 3.63 -9.05 13.86
CA SER A 415 4.29 -7.84 14.38
C SER A 415 3.43 -7.17 15.46
N HIS A 416 4.04 -6.90 16.65
CA HIS A 416 3.36 -6.32 17.82
C HIS A 416 2.15 -7.13 18.34
N ALA A 417 1.95 -8.36 17.91
CA ALA A 417 0.85 -9.20 18.39
C ALA A 417 1.09 -9.72 19.79
N ASP A 418 0.03 -9.94 20.57
CA ASP A 418 0.10 -10.58 21.87
C ASP A 418 -0.23 -12.08 21.75
N LEU A 419 0.80 -12.93 21.73
CA LEU A 419 0.73 -14.38 21.63
C LEU A 419 0.94 -15.08 22.98
N GLN A 420 0.87 -14.36 24.12
CA GLN A 420 1.13 -14.95 25.42
C GLN A 420 0.29 -16.20 25.65
N LYS A 421 0.95 -17.29 26.06
CA LYS A 421 0.33 -18.60 26.31
C LYS A 421 -0.38 -19.21 25.09
N ALA A 422 -0.05 -18.80 23.87
CA ALA A 422 -0.54 -19.42 22.65
C ALA A 422 0.06 -20.81 22.44
N ASP A 423 -0.69 -21.72 21.81
CA ASP A 423 -0.24 -23.04 21.42
C ASP A 423 0.09 -23.08 19.92
N LEU A 424 1.37 -23.01 19.59
CA LEU A 424 1.92 -23.07 18.23
C LEU A 424 2.67 -24.40 17.97
N ARG A 425 2.39 -25.43 18.74
CA ARG A 425 3.07 -26.73 18.61
C ARG A 425 2.91 -27.29 17.21
N LYS A 426 4.04 -27.74 16.65
CA LYS A 426 4.12 -28.33 15.31
C LYS A 426 3.57 -27.43 14.18
N ALA A 427 3.44 -26.13 14.39
CA ALA A 427 3.04 -25.19 13.37
C ALA A 427 4.17 -24.95 12.35
N ASP A 428 3.82 -24.74 11.08
CA ASP A 428 4.76 -24.29 10.07
C ASP A 428 4.82 -22.76 10.08
N LEU A 429 5.86 -22.21 10.67
CA LEU A 429 6.14 -20.77 10.84
C LEU A 429 7.28 -20.30 9.93
N THR A 430 7.55 -21.04 8.86
CA THR A 430 8.61 -20.68 7.89
C THR A 430 8.38 -19.25 7.37
N LEU A 431 9.40 -18.40 7.45
CA LEU A 431 9.35 -16.99 7.03
C LEU A 431 8.34 -16.13 7.83
N ALA A 432 7.81 -16.58 8.96
CA ALA A 432 6.91 -15.79 9.78
C ALA A 432 7.63 -14.59 10.42
N ASN A 433 6.90 -13.49 10.66
CA ASN A 433 7.46 -12.28 11.25
C ASN A 433 6.88 -12.03 12.65
N PHE A 434 7.74 -12.14 13.69
CA PHE A 434 7.39 -11.91 15.09
C PHE A 434 7.96 -10.60 15.65
N GLN A 435 8.30 -9.65 14.80
CA GLN A 435 8.86 -8.38 15.26
C GLN A 435 8.00 -7.77 16.37
N ASP A 436 8.61 -7.50 17.55
CA ASP A 436 7.97 -6.90 18.72
C ASP A 436 6.74 -7.67 19.24
N ALA A 437 6.53 -8.92 18.83
CA ALA A 437 5.47 -9.79 19.35
C ALA A 437 5.80 -10.25 20.78
N LYS A 438 4.77 -10.39 21.62
CA LYS A 438 4.89 -10.92 22.99
C LYS A 438 4.71 -12.44 22.96
N LEU A 439 5.80 -13.18 23.26
CA LEU A 439 5.84 -14.63 23.20
C LEU A 439 5.96 -15.31 24.57
N THR A 440 5.74 -14.60 25.65
CA THR A 440 5.87 -15.14 27.01
C THR A 440 4.95 -16.36 27.20
N ASP A 441 5.52 -17.50 27.61
CA ASP A 441 4.84 -18.79 27.76
C ASP A 441 4.24 -19.38 26.46
N THR A 442 4.51 -18.84 25.28
CA THR A 442 4.08 -19.40 24.00
C THR A 442 4.73 -20.75 23.75
N ASP A 443 3.96 -21.77 23.38
CA ASP A 443 4.50 -23.13 23.13
C ASP A 443 4.83 -23.30 21.63
N LEU A 444 6.11 -23.29 21.30
CA LEU A 444 6.70 -23.49 19.97
C LEU A 444 7.28 -24.92 19.79
N SER A 445 6.95 -25.87 20.68
CA SER A 445 7.50 -27.22 20.64
C SER A 445 7.20 -27.91 19.30
N GLY A 446 8.26 -28.33 18.60
CA GLY A 446 8.18 -28.95 17.29
C GLY A 446 7.77 -28.04 16.13
N ALA A 447 7.65 -26.72 16.34
CA ALA A 447 7.38 -25.76 15.28
C ALA A 447 8.56 -25.60 14.34
N ASN A 448 8.29 -25.26 13.08
CA ASN A 448 9.31 -24.93 12.09
C ASN A 448 9.42 -23.41 11.94
N LEU A 449 10.48 -22.82 12.48
CA LEU A 449 10.77 -21.38 12.43
C LEU A 449 11.81 -21.01 11.34
N THR A 450 12.09 -21.89 10.39
CA THR A 450 13.12 -21.64 9.35
C THR A 450 12.91 -20.27 8.70
N ASN A 451 13.95 -19.43 8.72
CA ASN A 451 13.92 -18.05 8.20
C ASN A 451 12.85 -17.14 8.85
N ALA A 452 12.31 -17.50 10.01
CA ALA A 452 11.39 -16.61 10.72
C ALA A 452 12.16 -15.42 11.33
N LYS A 453 11.52 -14.25 11.34
CA LYS A 453 12.03 -13.05 12.02
C LYS A 453 11.60 -13.07 13.48
N ILE A 454 12.43 -13.60 14.33
CA ILE A 454 12.23 -13.72 15.78
C ILE A 454 13.58 -13.47 16.47
N SER A 455 13.59 -12.68 17.54
CA SER A 455 14.82 -12.43 18.30
C SER A 455 15.14 -13.54 19.29
N GLU A 456 16.40 -13.67 19.69
CA GLU A 456 16.82 -14.63 20.73
C GLU A 456 16.10 -14.38 22.06
N LYS A 457 15.86 -13.13 22.42
CA LYS A 457 15.08 -12.77 23.60
C LYS A 457 13.65 -13.33 23.55
N GLN A 458 12.97 -13.19 22.41
CA GLN A 458 11.62 -13.73 22.21
C GLN A 458 11.60 -15.27 22.27
N LEU A 459 12.62 -15.93 21.69
CA LEU A 459 12.78 -17.38 21.78
C LEU A 459 13.02 -17.85 23.22
N ALA A 460 13.77 -17.10 24.00
CA ALA A 460 14.01 -17.40 25.42
C ALA A 460 12.75 -17.26 26.29
N GLU A 461 11.78 -16.42 25.90
CA GLU A 461 10.49 -16.26 26.58
C GLU A 461 9.47 -17.37 26.20
N ALA A 462 9.70 -18.07 25.08
CA ALA A 462 8.84 -19.11 24.57
C ALA A 462 9.32 -20.51 24.98
N LYS A 463 8.43 -21.49 24.92
CA LYS A 463 8.75 -22.90 25.15
C LYS A 463 9.14 -23.55 23.82
N THR A 464 10.33 -24.14 23.77
CA THR A 464 10.84 -24.91 22.65
C THR A 464 11.24 -26.33 23.10
N ASN A 465 11.46 -27.24 22.17
CA ASN A 465 12.00 -28.56 22.44
C ASN A 465 12.93 -28.99 21.30
N TRP A 466 13.57 -30.16 21.46
CA TRP A 466 14.52 -30.73 20.49
C TRP A 466 13.93 -30.92 19.07
N ALA A 467 12.60 -30.97 18.91
CA ALA A 467 11.95 -31.09 17.61
C ALA A 467 11.69 -29.72 16.96
N THR A 468 11.88 -28.59 17.69
CA THR A 468 11.73 -27.24 17.16
C THR A 468 12.87 -26.92 16.20
N ILE A 469 12.55 -26.44 15.01
CA ILE A 469 13.53 -25.96 14.03
C ILE A 469 13.66 -24.44 14.20
N LEU A 470 14.84 -23.99 14.55
CA LEU A 470 15.18 -22.58 14.77
C LEU A 470 15.27 -21.79 13.46
N PRO A 471 15.32 -20.45 13.49
CA PRO A 471 15.40 -19.61 12.28
C PRO A 471 16.57 -19.94 11.35
N ASN A 472 17.69 -20.41 11.89
CA ASN A 472 18.87 -20.83 11.13
C ASN A 472 18.77 -22.26 10.56
N GLY A 473 17.61 -22.90 10.62
CA GLY A 473 17.36 -24.26 10.14
C GLY A 473 17.89 -25.39 11.06
N LYS A 474 18.54 -25.07 12.16
CA LYS A 474 19.04 -26.07 13.14
C LYS A 474 17.95 -26.41 14.17
N ARG A 475 18.03 -27.61 14.74
CA ARG A 475 17.14 -28.00 15.85
C ARG A 475 17.54 -27.33 17.14
N ALA A 476 16.57 -27.02 18.00
CA ALA A 476 16.85 -26.55 19.34
C ALA A 476 17.59 -27.65 20.15
N LEU A 477 18.52 -27.25 20.98
CA LEU A 477 19.37 -28.19 21.73
C LEU A 477 18.76 -28.64 23.08
N TRP A 478 17.59 -28.06 23.48
CA TRP A 478 16.87 -28.35 24.72
C TRP A 478 15.36 -28.31 24.54
#